data_8a40dd8ef857af0be770a4e32d39b1ef
#
_entry.id   8a40dd8ef857af0be770a4e32d39b1ef
#
_cell.length_a   1.000
_cell.length_b   1.000
_cell.length_c   1.000
_cell.angle_alpha   90.00
_cell.angle_beta   90.00
_cell.angle_gamma   90.00
#
_symmetry.space_group_name_H-M   'P 1'
#
loop_
_entity.id
_entity.type
_entity.pdbx_description
1 polymer ?
#
loop_
_entity_poly.entity_id
_entity_poly.type
_entity_poly.pdbx_seq_one_letter_code
_entity_poly.pdbx_strand_id
1 'polypeptide(L)'
;MTRRTRSGAAAVLAVLACALPAGSAQAAYHDNVAQATIEQDGGRAFDFAWDIAKQRGGVVDQANKAHAAARCTGCEATAIAFQIVLVSGSPSRVAPTNEAVALNLECAQCEVVAEARQFVRVVDRRVRITSAGRRELADVRATLQALEAQDPPIDQLYLAVEAQEARVRQVLNTELVSRSDPSEEPDPIDAQLAQDTDQG
;
A
#
# COMPACT_ATOMS: atom_id res chain seq x y z
N MET A 1 32.75 53.26 59.99
CA MET A 1 31.43 52.70 59.68
C MET A 1 31.17 52.98 58.24
N THR A 2 31.46 52.03 57.35
CA THR A 2 31.37 52.14 55.90
C THR A 2 30.27 51.24 55.41
N ARG A 3 29.17 51.83 54.91
CA ARG A 3 28.03 51.09 54.24
C ARG A 3 28.39 50.82 52.79
N ARG A 4 28.45 49.52 52.43
CA ARG A 4 28.53 49.06 51.04
C ARG A 4 27.15 48.98 50.47
N THR A 5 26.89 49.73 49.41
CA THR A 5 25.70 49.59 48.52
C THR A 5 25.96 48.46 47.49
N ARG A 6 25.10 47.46 47.46
CA ARG A 6 25.08 46.40 46.43
C ARG A 6 24.16 46.84 45.30
N SER A 7 24.75 47.09 44.13
CA SER A 7 24.01 47.25 42.88
C SER A 7 23.61 45.88 42.34
N GLY A 8 22.31 45.64 42.24
CA GLY A 8 21.77 44.47 41.60
C GLY A 8 21.63 44.72 40.09
N ALA A 9 22.32 43.93 39.28
CA ALA A 9 22.13 43.90 37.84
C ALA A 9 20.95 42.98 37.50
N ALA A 10 19.90 43.54 36.92
CA ALA A 10 18.76 42.78 36.37
C ALA A 10 19.14 42.25 34.99
N ALA A 11 19.26 40.95 34.86
CA ALA A 11 19.44 40.28 33.58
C ALA A 11 18.07 40.11 32.88
N VAL A 12 17.89 40.80 31.75
CA VAL A 12 16.74 40.64 30.87
C VAL A 12 16.98 39.41 30.01
N LEU A 13 16.26 38.33 30.30
CA LEU A 13 16.19 37.13 29.42
C LEU A 13 15.29 37.43 28.23
N ALA A 14 15.88 37.62 27.05
CA ALA A 14 15.17 37.65 25.78
C ALA A 14 14.80 36.23 25.37
N VAL A 15 13.52 35.87 25.48
CA VAL A 15 12.99 34.61 24.95
C VAL A 15 12.86 34.74 23.44
N LEU A 16 13.75 34.10 22.70
CA LEU A 16 13.70 33.98 21.26
C LEU A 16 12.64 32.90 20.92
N ALA A 17 11.44 33.29 20.54
CA ALA A 17 10.42 32.39 20.04
C ALA A 17 10.83 31.91 18.63
N CYS A 18 11.42 30.73 18.52
CA CYS A 18 11.58 30.05 17.24
C CYS A 18 10.21 29.65 16.70
N ALA A 19 9.71 30.39 15.71
CA ALA A 19 8.59 29.96 14.89
C ALA A 19 9.02 28.74 14.08
N LEU A 20 8.54 27.55 14.48
CA LEU A 20 8.70 26.35 13.68
C LEU A 20 7.89 26.52 12.39
N PRO A 21 8.47 26.25 11.21
CA PRO A 21 7.69 26.25 9.97
C PRO A 21 6.59 25.19 10.10
N ALA A 22 5.37 25.57 9.75
CA ALA A 22 4.25 24.66 9.66
C ALA A 22 4.65 23.50 8.73
N GLY A 23 4.83 22.33 9.31
CA GLY A 23 5.18 21.12 8.58
C GLY A 23 4.14 20.91 7.48
N SER A 24 4.58 20.91 6.23
CA SER A 24 3.80 20.39 5.13
C SER A 24 3.36 18.99 5.52
N ALA A 25 2.05 18.75 5.58
CA ALA A 25 1.50 17.42 5.77
C ALA A 25 2.05 16.56 4.61
N GLN A 26 3.06 15.77 4.88
CA GLN A 26 3.52 14.75 3.96
C GLN A 26 2.39 13.74 3.90
N ALA A 27 1.84 13.54 2.71
CA ALA A 27 0.92 12.45 2.46
C ALA A 27 1.63 11.17 2.94
N ALA A 28 0.96 10.40 3.81
CA ALA A 28 1.52 9.16 4.30
C ALA A 28 1.80 8.27 3.07
N TYR A 29 3.08 7.96 2.86
CA TYR A 29 3.53 7.02 1.87
C TYR A 29 3.11 5.63 2.35
N HIS A 30 2.17 5.03 1.67
CA HIS A 30 1.82 3.63 1.91
C HIS A 30 2.36 2.81 0.74
N ASP A 31 3.57 2.28 0.93
CA ASP A 31 4.09 1.24 0.04
C ASP A 31 3.32 -0.05 0.32
N ASN A 32 2.77 -0.66 -0.73
CA ASN A 32 2.19 -2.00 -0.67
C ASN A 32 3.30 -3.01 -0.94
N VAL A 33 3.71 -3.79 0.05
CA VAL A 33 4.87 -4.68 -0.05
C VAL A 33 4.51 -6.09 0.37
N ALA A 34 4.71 -7.06 -0.52
CA ALA A 34 4.75 -8.48 -0.21
C ALA A 34 6.20 -8.96 -0.22
N GLN A 35 6.63 -9.68 0.83
CA GLN A 35 7.98 -10.18 0.95
C GLN A 35 8.02 -11.62 1.48
N ALA A 36 8.36 -12.58 0.63
CA ALA A 36 8.53 -13.97 0.96
C ALA A 36 10.01 -14.38 0.91
N THR A 37 10.58 -14.83 2.02
CA THR A 37 11.97 -15.27 2.09
C THR A 37 12.05 -16.61 2.78
N ILE A 38 12.80 -17.56 2.20
CA ILE A 38 12.97 -18.90 2.74
C ILE A 38 14.44 -19.33 2.69
N GLU A 39 14.93 -19.89 3.81
CA GLU A 39 16.29 -20.41 3.96
C GLU A 39 16.32 -21.88 4.45
N GLN A 40 15.14 -22.47 4.69
CA GLN A 40 15.00 -23.84 5.17
C GLN A 40 14.79 -24.81 4.00
N ASP A 41 15.61 -25.86 3.90
CA ASP A 41 15.47 -26.90 2.88
C ASP A 41 14.08 -27.54 2.90
N GLY A 42 13.47 -27.65 1.71
CA GLY A 42 12.11 -28.15 1.54
C GLY A 42 11.02 -27.25 2.13
N GLY A 43 11.38 -26.04 2.58
CA GLY A 43 10.46 -25.11 3.18
C GLY A 43 9.69 -24.27 2.16
N ARG A 44 8.64 -23.60 2.65
CA ARG A 44 7.80 -22.69 1.86
C ARG A 44 7.63 -21.36 2.56
N ALA A 45 7.63 -20.28 1.78
CA ALA A 45 7.26 -18.95 2.22
C ALA A 45 6.24 -18.36 1.22
N PHE A 46 5.17 -17.81 1.74
CA PHE A 46 4.17 -17.10 0.97
C PHE A 46 3.88 -15.75 1.64
N ASP A 47 3.78 -14.69 0.85
CA ASP A 47 3.32 -13.39 1.34
C ASP A 47 2.42 -12.71 0.31
N PHE A 48 1.38 -12.07 0.80
CA PHE A 48 0.39 -11.39 -0.03
C PHE A 48 0.07 -10.00 0.52
N ALA A 49 0.30 -8.97 -0.29
CA ALA A 49 -0.03 -7.60 0.02
C ALA A 49 -1.18 -7.09 -0.86
N TRP A 50 -2.14 -6.38 -0.23
CA TRP A 50 -3.28 -5.78 -0.89
C TRP A 50 -3.54 -4.37 -0.37
N ASP A 51 -3.64 -3.39 -1.29
CA ASP A 51 -3.94 -2.01 -0.93
C ASP A 51 -4.90 -1.34 -1.93
N ILE A 52 -5.77 -0.47 -1.42
CA ILE A 52 -6.62 0.42 -2.21
C ILE A 52 -6.44 1.85 -1.74
N ALA A 53 -5.51 2.56 -2.35
CA ALA A 53 -5.21 3.95 -2.04
C ALA A 53 -6.16 4.92 -2.76
N LYS A 54 -6.58 5.97 -2.06
CA LYS A 54 -7.35 7.09 -2.62
C LYS A 54 -6.58 8.38 -2.41
N GLN A 55 -6.29 9.09 -3.49
CA GLN A 55 -5.53 10.34 -3.46
C GLN A 55 -6.24 11.47 -4.17
N ARG A 56 -5.99 12.72 -3.74
CA ARG A 56 -6.50 13.93 -4.38
C ARG A 56 -5.35 14.75 -4.91
N GLY A 57 -5.29 14.90 -6.23
CA GLY A 57 -4.26 15.72 -6.89
C GLY A 57 -2.84 15.40 -6.43
N GLY A 58 -1.97 16.39 -6.51
CA GLY A 58 -0.60 16.30 -5.99
C GLY A 58 0.31 15.36 -6.78
N VAL A 59 1.32 14.82 -6.10
CA VAL A 59 2.25 13.83 -6.65
C VAL A 59 1.74 12.44 -6.29
N VAL A 60 1.63 11.57 -7.30
CA VAL A 60 1.26 10.15 -7.19
C VAL A 60 2.52 9.33 -7.40
N ASP A 61 3.04 8.74 -6.34
CA ASP A 61 4.33 8.04 -6.32
C ASP A 61 4.33 6.78 -5.43
N GLN A 62 3.13 6.22 -5.15
CA GLN A 62 2.99 4.99 -4.39
C GLN A 62 3.74 3.83 -5.04
N ALA A 63 4.36 2.99 -4.21
CA ALA A 63 5.04 1.80 -4.65
C ALA A 63 4.23 0.54 -4.34
N ASN A 64 4.22 -0.38 -5.28
CA ASN A 64 3.69 -1.73 -5.16
C ASN A 64 4.83 -2.71 -5.44
N LYS A 65 5.22 -3.51 -4.44
CA LYS A 65 6.41 -4.36 -4.51
C LYS A 65 6.10 -5.79 -4.12
N ALA A 66 6.61 -6.74 -4.89
CA ALA A 66 6.61 -8.15 -4.57
C ALA A 66 8.04 -8.68 -4.62
N HIS A 67 8.58 -9.12 -3.48
CA HIS A 67 9.94 -9.64 -3.38
C HIS A 67 9.91 -11.07 -2.85
N ALA A 68 10.39 -12.02 -3.64
CA ALA A 68 10.53 -13.40 -3.25
C ALA A 68 12.00 -13.83 -3.32
N ALA A 69 12.49 -14.52 -2.31
CA ALA A 69 13.87 -15.01 -2.28
C ALA A 69 13.97 -16.40 -1.63
N ALA A 70 14.75 -17.27 -2.24
CA ALA A 70 15.06 -18.58 -1.71
C ALA A 70 16.58 -18.83 -1.66
N ARG A 71 17.05 -19.35 -0.51
CA ARG A 71 18.44 -19.75 -0.28
C ARG A 71 18.48 -21.12 0.41
N CYS A 72 18.08 -22.17 -0.30
CA CYS A 72 17.93 -23.52 0.26
C CYS A 72 17.83 -24.55 -0.86
N THR A 73 17.63 -25.81 -0.54
CA THR A 73 17.41 -26.87 -1.53
C THR A 73 15.95 -27.30 -1.54
N GLY A 74 15.32 -27.33 -2.72
CA GLY A 74 13.93 -27.80 -2.90
C GLY A 74 12.91 -26.93 -2.17
N CYS A 75 13.13 -25.62 -2.09
CA CYS A 75 12.24 -24.71 -1.39
C CYS A 75 11.45 -23.79 -2.33
N GLU A 76 10.38 -23.20 -1.81
CA GLU A 76 9.47 -22.36 -2.56
C GLU A 76 9.28 -21.01 -1.89
N ALA A 77 9.32 -19.93 -2.66
CA ALA A 77 9.00 -18.59 -2.18
C ALA A 77 8.06 -17.89 -3.17
N THR A 78 6.91 -17.43 -2.69
CA THR A 78 5.92 -16.74 -3.50
C THR A 78 5.54 -15.40 -2.85
N ALA A 79 5.71 -14.29 -3.56
CA ALA A 79 5.26 -12.98 -3.14
C ALA A 79 4.29 -12.39 -4.17
N ILE A 80 3.11 -11.96 -3.73
CA ILE A 80 2.08 -11.37 -4.59
C ILE A 80 1.63 -10.03 -4.02
N ALA A 81 1.76 -8.95 -4.79
CA ALA A 81 1.33 -7.61 -4.38
C ALA A 81 0.33 -7.01 -5.38
N PHE A 82 -0.85 -6.65 -4.88
CA PHE A 82 -1.89 -5.95 -5.65
C PHE A 82 -2.17 -4.58 -5.05
N GLN A 83 -2.09 -3.53 -5.87
CA GLN A 83 -2.41 -2.18 -5.43
C GLN A 83 -3.34 -1.49 -6.43
N ILE A 84 -4.38 -0.85 -5.91
CA ILE A 84 -5.30 0.02 -6.66
C ILE A 84 -5.11 1.45 -6.17
N VAL A 85 -4.79 2.39 -7.06
CA VAL A 85 -4.61 3.81 -6.75
C VAL A 85 -5.67 4.62 -7.49
N LEU A 86 -6.64 5.17 -6.75
CA LEU A 86 -7.67 6.05 -7.29
C LEU A 86 -7.28 7.50 -7.05
N VAL A 87 -6.98 8.21 -8.13
CA VAL A 87 -6.55 9.62 -8.07
C VAL A 87 -7.67 10.50 -8.58
N SER A 88 -8.16 11.44 -7.76
CA SER A 88 -9.20 12.40 -8.14
C SER A 88 -8.64 13.80 -8.37
N GLY A 89 -9.12 14.48 -9.42
CA GLY A 89 -8.67 15.80 -9.85
C GLY A 89 -7.43 15.75 -10.74
N SER A 90 -6.67 16.84 -10.76
CA SER A 90 -5.49 16.99 -11.63
C SER A 90 -4.21 16.78 -10.84
N PRO A 91 -3.59 15.58 -10.88
CA PRO A 91 -2.30 15.36 -10.26
C PRO A 91 -1.22 16.18 -10.97
N SER A 92 -0.27 16.73 -10.21
CA SER A 92 0.89 17.44 -10.77
C SER A 92 1.92 16.49 -11.36
N ARG A 93 1.97 15.26 -10.87
CA ARG A 93 2.84 14.18 -11.35
C ARG A 93 2.21 12.83 -11.04
N VAL A 94 2.36 11.88 -11.99
CA VAL A 94 1.98 10.46 -11.80
C VAL A 94 3.22 9.64 -12.15
N ALA A 95 3.86 9.07 -11.14
CA ALA A 95 5.07 8.28 -11.27
C ALA A 95 5.10 7.13 -10.24
N PRO A 96 4.07 6.26 -10.24
CA PRO A 96 4.04 5.12 -9.34
C PRO A 96 5.13 4.10 -9.70
N THR A 97 5.56 3.31 -8.71
CA THR A 97 6.50 2.21 -8.91
C THR A 97 5.77 0.89 -8.77
N ASN A 98 5.98 -0.02 -9.72
CA ASN A 98 5.49 -1.39 -9.65
C ASN A 98 6.66 -2.35 -9.90
N GLU A 99 7.06 -3.12 -8.89
CA GLU A 99 8.29 -3.91 -8.91
C GLU A 99 8.01 -5.35 -8.47
N ALA A 100 8.50 -6.32 -9.25
CA ALA A 100 8.48 -7.73 -8.89
C ALA A 100 9.91 -8.29 -9.01
N VAL A 101 10.44 -8.84 -7.91
CA VAL A 101 11.80 -9.39 -7.84
C VAL A 101 11.75 -10.81 -7.29
N ALA A 102 12.16 -11.78 -8.10
CA ALA A 102 12.31 -13.18 -7.70
C ALA A 102 13.79 -13.57 -7.74
N LEU A 103 14.34 -14.02 -6.62
CA LEU A 103 15.76 -14.34 -6.46
C LEU A 103 15.99 -15.77 -5.99
N ASN A 104 16.68 -16.56 -6.81
CA ASN A 104 17.26 -17.83 -6.42
C ASN A 104 18.73 -17.63 -6.04
N LEU A 105 19.03 -17.71 -4.74
CA LEU A 105 20.37 -17.48 -4.21
C LEU A 105 20.99 -18.82 -3.77
N GLU A 106 21.93 -19.35 -4.57
CA GLU A 106 22.61 -20.62 -4.29
C GLU A 106 21.64 -21.80 -4.07
N CYS A 107 20.56 -21.81 -4.82
CA CYS A 107 19.42 -22.70 -4.61
C CYS A 107 19.40 -23.80 -5.67
N ALA A 108 19.23 -25.05 -5.24
CA ALA A 108 18.98 -26.18 -6.10
C ALA A 108 17.50 -26.61 -6.02
N GLN A 109 16.84 -26.77 -7.17
CA GLN A 109 15.44 -27.20 -7.26
C GLN A 109 14.44 -26.31 -6.50
N CYS A 110 14.66 -24.99 -6.51
CA CYS A 110 13.72 -24.05 -5.88
C CYS A 110 12.81 -23.40 -6.90
N GLU A 111 11.60 -23.11 -6.46
CA GLU A 111 10.64 -22.27 -7.18
C GLU A 111 10.48 -20.92 -6.49
N VAL A 112 10.71 -19.82 -7.24
CA VAL A 112 10.59 -18.48 -6.69
C VAL A 112 9.74 -17.63 -7.63
N VAL A 113 8.63 -17.08 -7.10
CA VAL A 113 7.67 -16.29 -7.85
C VAL A 113 7.46 -14.94 -7.17
N ALA A 114 7.51 -13.87 -7.95
CA ALA A 114 7.12 -12.54 -7.51
C ALA A 114 6.16 -11.92 -8.53
N GLU A 115 4.98 -11.51 -8.08
CA GLU A 115 3.92 -10.93 -8.90
C GLU A 115 3.46 -9.60 -8.32
N ALA A 116 3.70 -8.49 -9.03
CA ALA A 116 3.24 -7.17 -8.64
C ALA A 116 2.25 -6.63 -9.68
N ARG A 117 1.04 -6.29 -9.25
CA ARG A 117 -0.01 -5.70 -10.08
C ARG A 117 -0.46 -4.38 -9.51
N GLN A 118 -0.23 -3.29 -10.24
CA GLN A 118 -0.64 -1.95 -9.83
C GLN A 118 -1.60 -1.34 -10.84
N PHE A 119 -2.70 -0.79 -10.33
CA PHE A 119 -3.76 -0.18 -11.14
C PHE A 119 -3.92 1.29 -10.72
N VAL A 120 -3.50 2.21 -11.57
CA VAL A 120 -3.65 3.64 -11.33
C VAL A 120 -4.79 4.18 -12.18
N ARG A 121 -5.81 4.76 -11.55
CA ARG A 121 -6.94 5.38 -12.24
C ARG A 121 -7.03 6.85 -11.87
N VAL A 122 -6.76 7.73 -12.82
CA VAL A 122 -6.97 9.17 -12.67
C VAL A 122 -8.38 9.50 -13.17
N VAL A 123 -9.14 10.24 -12.36
CA VAL A 123 -10.52 10.65 -12.64
C VAL A 123 -10.69 12.14 -12.31
N ASP A 124 -11.48 12.85 -13.10
CA ASP A 124 -11.68 14.31 -12.95
C ASP A 124 -12.38 14.68 -11.64
N ARG A 125 -13.24 13.80 -11.15
CA ARG A 125 -14.06 14.00 -9.94
C ARG A 125 -13.79 12.90 -8.92
N ARG A 126 -14.19 13.15 -7.67
CA ARG A 126 -14.18 12.10 -6.67
C ARG A 126 -15.08 10.96 -7.09
N VAL A 127 -14.56 9.76 -7.00
CA VAL A 127 -15.31 8.53 -7.26
C VAL A 127 -15.35 7.65 -6.01
N ARG A 128 -16.35 6.80 -5.96
CA ARG A 128 -16.44 5.68 -5.02
C ARG A 128 -16.61 4.39 -5.83
N ILE A 129 -16.12 3.30 -5.28
CA ILE A 129 -16.42 1.97 -5.80
C ILE A 129 -17.82 1.60 -5.30
N THR A 130 -18.69 1.09 -6.17
CA THR A 130 -20.04 0.64 -5.79
C THR A 130 -19.99 -0.50 -4.77
N SER A 131 -21.10 -0.79 -4.11
CA SER A 131 -21.19 -1.95 -3.21
C SER A 131 -20.96 -3.27 -3.92
N ALA A 132 -21.37 -3.38 -5.21
CA ALA A 132 -21.06 -4.55 -6.03
C ALA A 132 -19.57 -4.66 -6.32
N GLY A 133 -18.92 -3.55 -6.73
CA GLY A 133 -17.48 -3.52 -6.99
C GLY A 133 -16.64 -3.83 -5.73
N ARG A 134 -17.06 -3.34 -4.54
CA ARG A 134 -16.37 -3.67 -3.29
C ARG A 134 -16.45 -5.16 -2.96
N ARG A 135 -17.61 -5.80 -3.13
CA ARG A 135 -17.75 -7.25 -2.95
C ARG A 135 -16.86 -8.02 -3.91
N GLU A 136 -16.85 -7.62 -5.17
CA GLU A 136 -16.01 -8.25 -6.20
C GLU A 136 -14.52 -8.13 -5.85
N LEU A 137 -14.04 -6.95 -5.37
CA LEU A 137 -12.66 -6.77 -4.93
C LEU A 137 -12.35 -7.58 -3.66
N ALA A 138 -13.30 -7.73 -2.75
CA ALA A 138 -13.13 -8.59 -1.58
C ALA A 138 -12.98 -10.07 -1.97
N ASP A 139 -13.76 -10.54 -2.94
CA ASP A 139 -13.66 -11.90 -3.47
C ASP A 139 -12.32 -12.11 -4.21
N VAL A 140 -11.86 -11.12 -4.98
CA VAL A 140 -10.54 -11.14 -5.61
C VAL A 140 -9.44 -11.29 -4.56
N ARG A 141 -9.47 -10.45 -3.52
CA ARG A 141 -8.50 -10.51 -2.41
C ARG A 141 -8.52 -11.88 -1.73
N ALA A 142 -9.69 -12.39 -1.37
CA ALA A 142 -9.83 -13.69 -0.74
C ALA A 142 -9.30 -14.83 -1.61
N THR A 143 -9.55 -14.77 -2.93
CA THR A 143 -9.04 -15.77 -3.89
C THR A 143 -7.51 -15.75 -3.94
N LEU A 144 -6.88 -14.57 -3.99
CA LEU A 144 -5.42 -14.45 -3.99
C LEU A 144 -4.79 -14.91 -2.67
N GLN A 145 -5.40 -14.58 -1.52
CA GLN A 145 -4.95 -15.09 -0.21
C GLN A 145 -5.04 -16.61 -0.10
N ALA A 146 -6.07 -17.23 -0.71
CA ALA A 146 -6.25 -18.66 -0.67
C ALA A 146 -5.19 -19.45 -1.46
N LEU A 147 -4.41 -18.80 -2.34
CA LEU A 147 -3.32 -19.45 -3.08
C LEU A 147 -2.24 -20.00 -2.14
N GLU A 148 -2.03 -19.37 -0.98
CA GLU A 148 -1.13 -19.89 0.06
C GLU A 148 -1.49 -21.33 0.48
N ALA A 149 -2.78 -21.56 0.77
CA ALA A 149 -3.25 -22.88 1.23
C ALA A 149 -3.48 -23.86 0.09
N GLN A 150 -3.76 -23.37 -1.12
CA GLN A 150 -4.02 -24.21 -2.29
C GLN A 150 -2.74 -24.77 -2.89
N ASP A 151 -1.62 -24.05 -2.76
CA ASP A 151 -0.32 -24.43 -3.28
C ASP A 151 -0.36 -24.90 -4.75
N PRO A 152 -0.87 -24.08 -5.66
CA PRO A 152 -0.98 -24.49 -7.05
C PRO A 152 0.41 -24.54 -7.72
N PRO A 153 0.60 -25.40 -8.71
CA PRO A 153 1.77 -25.32 -9.58
C PRO A 153 1.94 -23.93 -10.18
N ILE A 154 3.17 -23.54 -10.46
CA ILE A 154 3.54 -22.16 -10.86
C ILE A 154 2.76 -21.64 -12.09
N ASP A 155 2.50 -22.51 -13.06
CA ASP A 155 1.70 -22.19 -14.24
C ASP A 155 0.24 -21.88 -13.88
N GLN A 156 -0.34 -22.62 -12.95
CA GLN A 156 -1.68 -22.39 -12.44
C GLN A 156 -1.74 -21.13 -11.55
N LEU A 157 -0.68 -20.85 -10.78
CA LEU A 157 -0.56 -19.63 -10.01
C LEU A 157 -0.60 -18.38 -10.92
N TYR A 158 0.18 -18.37 -12.00
CA TYR A 158 0.14 -17.27 -12.98
C TYR A 158 -1.24 -17.09 -13.60
N LEU A 159 -1.89 -18.16 -14.01
CA LEU A 159 -3.25 -18.08 -14.55
C LEU A 159 -4.26 -17.56 -13.52
N ALA A 160 -4.13 -17.97 -12.26
CA ALA A 160 -4.97 -17.46 -11.19
C ALA A 160 -4.75 -15.95 -10.97
N VAL A 161 -3.50 -15.48 -10.92
CA VAL A 161 -3.16 -14.06 -10.77
C VAL A 161 -3.71 -13.23 -11.95
N GLU A 162 -3.52 -13.68 -13.20
CA GLU A 162 -4.06 -13.03 -14.39
C GLU A 162 -5.60 -12.94 -14.38
N ALA A 163 -6.27 -14.02 -13.95
CA ALA A 163 -7.73 -14.02 -13.82
C ALA A 163 -8.19 -12.96 -12.81
N GLN A 164 -7.52 -12.83 -11.67
CA GLN A 164 -7.85 -11.79 -10.68
C GLN A 164 -7.53 -10.38 -11.18
N GLU A 165 -6.43 -10.21 -11.91
CA GLU A 165 -6.11 -8.94 -12.58
C GLU A 165 -7.24 -8.49 -13.52
N ALA A 166 -7.77 -9.40 -14.34
CA ALA A 166 -8.89 -9.11 -15.24
C ALA A 166 -10.16 -8.67 -14.48
N ARG A 167 -10.46 -9.30 -13.33
CA ARG A 167 -11.59 -8.92 -12.46
C ARG A 167 -11.40 -7.52 -11.87
N VAL A 168 -10.20 -7.19 -11.37
CA VAL A 168 -9.89 -5.83 -10.89
C VAL A 168 -10.09 -4.80 -12.00
N ARG A 169 -9.58 -5.06 -13.21
CA ARG A 169 -9.77 -4.16 -14.37
C ARG A 169 -11.24 -3.97 -14.71
N GLN A 170 -12.03 -5.02 -14.65
CA GLN A 170 -13.47 -4.95 -14.86
C GLN A 170 -14.14 -4.02 -13.84
N VAL A 171 -13.87 -4.21 -12.53
CA VAL A 171 -14.40 -3.34 -11.48
C VAL A 171 -14.03 -1.88 -11.72
N LEU A 172 -12.77 -1.59 -12.04
CA LEU A 172 -12.32 -0.23 -12.31
C LEU A 172 -12.93 0.41 -13.56
N ASN A 173 -13.46 -0.39 -14.47
CA ASN A 173 -14.13 0.10 -15.67
C ASN A 173 -15.64 0.27 -15.49
N THR A 174 -16.30 -0.55 -14.65
CA THR A 174 -17.77 -0.60 -14.57
C THR A 174 -18.34 -0.15 -13.23
N GLU A 175 -17.55 -0.19 -12.15
CA GLU A 175 -18.03 -0.03 -10.78
C GLU A 175 -17.56 1.27 -10.11
N LEU A 176 -16.98 2.21 -10.88
CA LEU A 176 -16.64 3.55 -10.38
C LEU A 176 -17.79 4.51 -10.65
N VAL A 177 -18.38 5.09 -9.59
CA VAL A 177 -19.43 6.10 -9.69
C VAL A 177 -18.97 7.41 -9.11
N SER A 178 -19.42 8.53 -9.70
CA SER A 178 -19.11 9.85 -9.17
C SER A 178 -19.72 10.01 -7.77
N ARG A 179 -18.94 10.58 -6.84
CA ARG A 179 -19.47 10.98 -5.54
C ARG A 179 -20.17 12.33 -5.72
N SER A 180 -21.47 12.31 -5.85
CA SER A 180 -22.29 13.52 -5.84
C SER A 180 -22.56 13.90 -4.39
N ASP A 181 -22.07 15.11 -4.01
CA ASP A 181 -22.38 15.88 -2.82
C ASP A 181 -21.86 15.41 -1.43
N PRO A 182 -21.31 16.35 -0.60
CA PRO A 182 -20.85 16.05 0.76
C PRO A 182 -21.97 15.81 1.79
N SER A 183 -23.23 15.89 1.40
CA SER A 183 -24.40 15.65 2.26
C SER A 183 -24.86 14.18 2.32
N GLU A 184 -24.30 13.30 1.50
CA GLU A 184 -24.61 11.87 1.57
C GLU A 184 -23.80 11.23 2.70
N GLU A 185 -24.51 10.78 3.74
CA GLU A 185 -23.99 10.12 4.94
C GLU A 185 -22.96 9.03 4.59
N PRO A 186 -21.80 8.96 5.29
CA PRO A 186 -20.79 7.95 4.98
C PRO A 186 -21.40 6.56 5.12
N ASP A 187 -21.28 5.76 4.05
CA ASP A 187 -21.71 4.36 4.05
C ASP A 187 -21.03 3.63 5.23
N PRO A 188 -21.76 2.95 6.12
CA PRO A 188 -21.21 2.31 7.33
C PRO A 188 -20.04 1.34 7.04
N ILE A 189 -19.91 0.88 5.80
CA ILE A 189 -18.79 0.04 5.35
C ILE A 189 -17.50 0.85 5.14
N ASP A 190 -17.57 2.12 4.72
CA ASP A 190 -16.40 2.99 4.60
C ASP A 190 -15.81 3.33 5.99
N ALA A 191 -16.65 3.36 7.03
CA ALA A 191 -16.21 3.54 8.42
C ALA A 191 -15.52 2.29 8.98
N GLN A 192 -15.90 1.10 8.55
CA GLN A 192 -15.32 -0.16 9.00
C GLN A 192 -13.94 -0.43 8.36
N LEU A 193 -13.77 -0.07 7.08
CA LEU A 193 -12.46 -0.17 6.40
C LEU A 193 -11.42 0.82 6.96
N ALA A 194 -11.86 1.99 7.45
CA ALA A 194 -10.98 2.96 8.11
C ALA A 194 -10.52 2.49 9.51
N GLN A 195 -11.28 1.63 10.19
CA GLN A 195 -10.93 1.08 11.49
C GLN A 195 -9.97 -0.11 11.42
N ASP A 196 -10.00 -0.90 10.33
CA ASP A 196 -9.09 -2.03 10.12
C ASP A 196 -7.66 -1.59 9.76
N THR A 197 -7.48 -0.36 9.24
CA THR A 197 -6.15 0.20 8.94
C THR A 197 -5.44 0.80 10.15
N ASP A 198 -6.13 1.01 11.28
CA ASP A 198 -5.55 1.62 12.49
C ASP A 198 -5.13 0.58 13.57
N GLN A 199 -5.28 -0.72 13.30
CA GLN A 199 -4.96 -1.82 14.22
C GLN A 199 -3.88 -2.79 13.70
N GLY A 200 -3.11 -2.39 12.66
CA GLY A 200 -2.02 -3.18 12.10
C GLY A 200 -0.63 -2.63 12.44
#